data_721bccb5c191609c1babe44608c8c916
#
_entry.id   721bccb5c191609c1babe44608c8c916
#
_cell.length_a   1.000
_cell.length_b   1.000
_cell.length_c   1.000
_cell.angle_alpha   90.00
_cell.angle_beta   90.00
_cell.angle_gamma   90.00
#
_symmetry.space_group_name_H-M   'P 1'
#
loop_
_entity.id
_entity.type
_entity.pdbx_description
1 polymer ?
#
loop_
_entity_poly.entity_id
_entity_poly.type
_entity_poly.pdbx_seq_one_letter_code
_entity_poly.pdbx_strand_id
1 'polypeptide(L)'
;DVTGTVAPLTAGGGTNFGSAINQVLSFLGGNDNNGSRAGVAFFLSDGQGQAAKEDNVRSIPDFGFTMHTIGVTSGANPIHLEQMAELARGHYYHAPGFEDVKQAFQSVFNYGKTIVYAAPDLDITVPDGVALSDLIQTPQGLSLSKHLGPGTHSISLSHMIKDTRMEISFSVSVDNVLCEGQTMIATFELDQTSIHLSVRGTDDQTELYNAPMNTDVTMIAHSAVAATALKKGDEAAVTRALTKMEKLGATNPNANTRTTIISQATQATTQGERMEILGKMQSDTSGKTKLRDD
;
A
#
# COMPACT_ATOMS: atom_id res chain seq x y z
N ASP A 1 32.56 9.43 -3.91
CA ASP A 1 32.71 9.32 -5.39
C ASP A 1 32.10 8.01 -5.88
N VAL A 2 30.87 8.08 -6.41
CA VAL A 2 30.11 6.92 -6.90
C VAL A 2 30.83 6.26 -8.08
N THR A 3 31.48 7.03 -8.91
CA THR A 3 32.19 6.55 -10.12
C THR A 3 33.32 5.58 -9.78
N GLY A 4 34.10 5.88 -8.73
CA GLY A 4 35.17 5.00 -8.28
C GLY A 4 34.70 3.67 -7.72
N THR A 5 33.47 3.60 -7.18
CA THR A 5 32.88 2.39 -6.63
C THR A 5 32.25 1.50 -7.71
N VAL A 6 31.69 2.09 -8.77
CA VAL A 6 30.95 1.35 -9.81
C VAL A 6 31.85 0.87 -10.95
N ALA A 7 32.88 1.63 -11.31
CA ALA A 7 33.77 1.31 -12.43
C ALA A 7 34.43 -0.09 -12.39
N PRO A 8 34.81 -0.65 -11.22
CA PRO A 8 35.42 -1.98 -11.15
C PRO A 8 34.38 -3.14 -11.19
N LEU A 9 33.08 -2.87 -11.22
CA LEU A 9 32.08 -3.92 -11.23
C LEU A 9 31.99 -4.58 -12.61
N THR A 10 32.12 -5.91 -12.64
CA THR A 10 31.92 -6.72 -13.84
C THR A 10 30.60 -7.46 -13.77
N ALA A 11 29.87 -7.48 -14.89
CA ALA A 11 28.67 -8.27 -14.98
C ALA A 11 28.99 -9.77 -14.94
N GLY A 12 28.34 -10.52 -14.05
CA GLY A 12 28.54 -11.97 -13.94
C GLY A 12 27.66 -12.60 -12.88
N GLY A 13 27.39 -13.90 -13.05
CA GLY A 13 26.59 -14.67 -12.10
C GLY A 13 25.07 -14.53 -12.28
N GLY A 14 24.32 -15.21 -11.41
CA GLY A 14 22.85 -15.12 -11.33
C GLY A 14 22.41 -13.95 -10.45
N THR A 15 21.16 -13.56 -10.59
CA THR A 15 20.55 -12.52 -9.77
C THR A 15 20.05 -13.09 -8.45
N ASN A 16 20.58 -12.61 -7.33
CA ASN A 16 20.16 -13.03 -5.98
C ASN A 16 19.69 -11.79 -5.19
N PHE A 17 18.39 -11.63 -5.11
CA PHE A 17 17.77 -10.50 -4.40
C PHE A 17 18.06 -10.54 -2.89
N GLY A 18 18.14 -11.74 -2.31
CA GLY A 18 18.46 -11.92 -0.91
C GLY A 18 19.82 -11.36 -0.54
N SER A 19 20.84 -11.59 -1.37
CA SER A 19 22.19 -11.01 -1.15
C SER A 19 22.17 -9.49 -1.23
N ALA A 20 21.46 -8.91 -2.20
CA ALA A 20 21.34 -7.47 -2.34
C ALA A 20 20.64 -6.83 -1.14
N ILE A 21 19.52 -7.42 -0.69
CA ILE A 21 18.79 -6.93 0.48
C ILE A 21 19.62 -7.04 1.76
N ASN A 22 20.34 -8.15 1.97
CA ASN A 22 21.24 -8.29 3.12
C ASN A 22 22.35 -7.21 3.13
N GLN A 23 22.85 -6.85 1.95
CA GLN A 23 23.83 -5.75 1.83
C GLN A 23 23.22 -4.41 2.23
N VAL A 24 21.97 -4.13 1.78
CA VAL A 24 21.23 -2.92 2.18
C VAL A 24 21.05 -2.90 3.69
N LEU A 25 20.56 -3.97 4.29
CA LEU A 25 20.36 -4.06 5.75
C LEU A 25 21.66 -3.89 6.54
N SER A 26 22.75 -4.47 6.06
CA SER A 26 24.07 -4.29 6.67
C SER A 26 24.51 -2.83 6.61
N PHE A 27 24.28 -2.15 5.49
CA PHE A 27 24.57 -0.71 5.36
C PHE A 27 23.69 0.14 6.27
N LEU A 28 22.40 -0.15 6.37
CA LEU A 28 21.45 0.57 7.22
C LEU A 28 21.77 0.37 8.71
N GLY A 29 22.06 -0.86 9.13
CA GLY A 29 22.41 -1.19 10.51
C GLY A 29 23.79 -0.69 10.96
N GLY A 30 24.69 -0.42 10.02
CA GLY A 30 26.04 0.15 10.31
C GLY A 30 26.07 1.68 10.39
N ASN A 31 25.00 2.34 9.96
CA ASN A 31 24.86 3.79 10.10
C ASN A 31 23.99 4.05 11.33
N ASP A 32 24.45 4.87 12.28
CA ASP A 32 23.70 5.31 13.47
C ASP A 32 22.47 6.19 13.10
N ASN A 33 21.71 5.77 12.11
CA ASN A 33 20.43 6.40 11.74
C ASN A 33 19.37 5.95 12.75
N ASN A 34 19.39 6.56 13.93
CA ASN A 34 18.37 6.39 14.99
C ASN A 34 16.96 6.85 14.55
N GLY A 35 16.46 6.40 13.38
CA GLY A 35 15.11 6.74 12.90
C GLY A 35 14.87 8.23 12.62
N SER A 36 15.87 9.09 12.78
CA SER A 36 15.70 10.54 12.66
C SER A 36 15.73 11.07 11.21
N ARG A 37 15.99 10.21 10.24
CA ARG A 37 16.03 10.59 8.82
C ARG A 37 15.20 9.64 7.97
N ALA A 38 14.24 10.19 7.24
CA ALA A 38 13.57 9.48 6.17
C ALA A 38 14.56 9.13 5.06
N GLY A 39 14.61 7.87 4.67
CA GLY A 39 15.43 7.39 3.57
C GLY A 39 14.61 6.73 2.49
N VAL A 40 15.12 6.79 1.26
CA VAL A 40 14.49 6.13 0.11
C VAL A 40 15.55 5.25 -0.56
N ALA A 41 15.27 3.97 -0.68
CA ALA A 41 16.08 3.01 -1.40
C ALA A 41 15.47 2.69 -2.76
N PHE A 42 16.33 2.46 -3.75
CA PHE A 42 15.94 2.04 -5.10
C PHE A 42 16.46 0.63 -5.36
N PHE A 43 15.58 -0.23 -5.82
CA PHE A 43 15.94 -1.58 -6.25
C PHE A 43 15.56 -1.77 -7.71
N LEU A 44 16.57 -1.85 -8.60
CA LEU A 44 16.37 -2.02 -10.03
C LEU A 44 16.67 -3.45 -10.44
N SER A 45 15.74 -4.10 -11.13
CA SER A 45 15.91 -5.45 -11.65
C SER A 45 14.91 -5.75 -12.77
N ASP A 46 15.18 -6.79 -13.56
CA ASP A 46 14.19 -7.41 -14.46
C ASP A 46 13.23 -8.36 -13.70
N GLY A 47 13.35 -8.47 -12.39
CA GLY A 47 12.52 -9.37 -11.58
C GLY A 47 12.83 -10.86 -11.75
N GLN A 48 13.84 -11.21 -12.55
CA GLN A 48 14.28 -12.57 -12.85
C GLN A 48 15.38 -12.98 -11.87
N GLY A 49 15.03 -13.43 -10.68
CA GLY A 49 16.01 -13.76 -9.68
C GLY A 49 15.47 -14.60 -8.53
N GLN A 50 16.38 -15.06 -7.68
CA GLN A 50 15.98 -15.72 -6.45
C GLN A 50 15.39 -14.69 -5.48
N ALA A 51 14.15 -14.92 -5.04
CA ALA A 51 13.43 -14.02 -4.15
C ALA A 51 14.21 -13.78 -2.84
N ALA A 52 14.12 -12.55 -2.33
CA ALA A 52 14.61 -12.21 -0.99
C ALA A 52 13.69 -12.83 0.07
N LYS A 53 14.24 -13.05 1.27
CA LYS A 53 13.40 -13.44 2.42
C LYS A 53 12.49 -12.28 2.80
N GLU A 54 11.20 -12.54 2.94
CA GLU A 54 10.20 -11.52 3.25
C GLU A 54 10.54 -10.74 4.54
N ASP A 55 10.95 -11.43 5.61
CA ASP A 55 11.29 -10.82 6.89
C ASP A 55 12.41 -9.77 6.75
N ASN A 56 13.42 -10.05 5.90
CA ASN A 56 14.50 -9.12 5.67
C ASN A 56 14.01 -7.86 4.91
N VAL A 57 13.08 -8.02 4.00
CA VAL A 57 12.49 -6.86 3.28
C VAL A 57 11.58 -6.05 4.21
N ARG A 58 10.79 -6.73 5.06
CA ARG A 58 9.92 -6.09 6.06
C ARG A 58 10.68 -5.25 7.09
N SER A 59 11.93 -5.59 7.39
CA SER A 59 12.73 -4.84 8.36
C SER A 59 13.32 -3.53 7.81
N ILE A 60 13.25 -3.26 6.51
CA ILE A 60 13.75 -2.00 5.93
C ILE A 60 13.06 -0.76 6.52
N PRO A 61 11.73 -0.72 6.68
CA PRO A 61 11.05 0.39 7.35
C PRO A 61 11.49 0.65 8.79
N ASP A 62 11.94 -0.36 9.54
CA ASP A 62 12.42 -0.21 10.92
C ASP A 62 13.65 0.71 11.01
N PHE A 63 14.38 0.88 9.91
CA PHE A 63 15.49 1.82 9.79
C PHE A 63 15.08 3.21 9.27
N GLY A 64 13.79 3.49 9.16
CA GLY A 64 13.26 4.76 8.61
C GLY A 64 13.36 4.87 7.08
N PHE A 65 13.49 3.74 6.37
CA PHE A 65 13.59 3.71 4.90
C PHE A 65 12.34 3.10 4.28
N THR A 66 11.99 3.60 3.07
CA THR A 66 11.13 2.87 2.14
C THR A 66 11.95 2.40 0.95
N MET A 67 11.61 1.24 0.39
CA MET A 67 12.29 0.75 -0.80
C MET A 67 11.32 0.72 -1.99
N HIS A 68 11.67 1.48 -3.02
CA HIS A 68 10.97 1.46 -4.29
C HIS A 68 11.65 0.49 -5.24
N THR A 69 10.87 -0.30 -5.96
CA THR A 69 11.39 -1.24 -6.96
C THR A 69 11.07 -0.75 -8.36
N ILE A 70 12.03 -0.91 -9.27
CA ILE A 70 11.90 -0.51 -10.67
C ILE A 70 12.14 -1.75 -11.52
N GLY A 71 11.11 -2.21 -12.20
CA GLY A 71 11.18 -3.30 -13.16
C GLY A 71 11.69 -2.78 -14.50
N VAL A 72 12.95 -3.11 -14.82
CA VAL A 72 13.58 -2.69 -16.07
C VAL A 72 13.39 -3.75 -17.14
N THR A 73 13.21 -3.33 -18.41
CA THR A 73 12.88 -4.14 -19.58
C THR A 73 11.41 -4.51 -19.73
N SER A 74 10.99 -4.74 -20.97
CA SER A 74 9.61 -5.16 -21.30
C SER A 74 9.25 -6.57 -20.81
N GLY A 75 10.25 -7.39 -20.45
CA GLY A 75 10.07 -8.75 -19.92
C GLY A 75 10.21 -8.83 -18.39
N ALA A 76 10.21 -7.70 -17.68
CA ALA A 76 10.35 -7.71 -16.26
C ALA A 76 9.22 -8.51 -15.57
N ASN A 77 9.57 -9.31 -14.57
CA ASN A 77 8.60 -10.01 -13.73
C ASN A 77 8.19 -9.09 -12.56
N PRO A 78 6.99 -8.49 -12.60
CA PRO A 78 6.57 -7.51 -11.60
C PRO A 78 6.26 -8.15 -10.25
N ILE A 79 5.90 -9.43 -10.19
CA ILE A 79 5.34 -10.07 -8.98
C ILE A 79 6.29 -9.94 -7.78
N HIS A 80 7.54 -10.36 -7.95
CA HIS A 80 8.53 -10.28 -6.87
C HIS A 80 8.89 -8.84 -6.51
N LEU A 81 9.04 -7.97 -7.54
CA LEU A 81 9.42 -6.58 -7.33
C LEU A 81 8.33 -5.81 -6.61
N GLU A 82 7.08 -6.03 -6.98
CA GLU A 82 5.94 -5.41 -6.32
C GLU A 82 5.79 -5.89 -4.88
N GLN A 83 5.90 -7.21 -4.64
CA GLN A 83 5.87 -7.76 -3.29
C GLN A 83 6.98 -7.15 -2.42
N MET A 84 8.19 -7.03 -2.93
CA MET A 84 9.29 -6.40 -2.21
C MET A 84 9.02 -4.93 -1.90
N ALA A 85 8.49 -4.17 -2.86
CA ALA A 85 8.11 -2.77 -2.65
C ALA A 85 7.03 -2.65 -1.58
N GLU A 86 5.96 -3.47 -1.64
CA GLU A 86 4.89 -3.48 -0.64
C GLU A 86 5.41 -3.80 0.77
N LEU A 87 6.25 -4.82 0.91
CA LEU A 87 6.85 -5.20 2.19
C LEU A 87 7.72 -4.09 2.78
N ALA A 88 8.43 -3.35 1.93
CA ALA A 88 9.28 -2.23 2.31
C ALA A 88 8.57 -0.85 2.23
N ARG A 89 7.23 -0.82 2.20
CA ARG A 89 6.38 0.39 2.21
C ARG A 89 6.64 1.37 1.06
N GLY A 90 7.21 0.89 -0.04
CA GLY A 90 7.46 1.66 -1.27
C GLY A 90 6.50 1.31 -2.40
N HIS A 91 6.90 1.69 -3.61
CA HIS A 91 6.11 1.49 -4.83
C HIS A 91 6.92 0.74 -5.88
N TYR A 92 6.22 -0.06 -6.68
CA TYR A 92 6.76 -0.66 -7.89
C TYR A 92 6.54 0.29 -9.08
N TYR A 93 7.58 0.43 -9.92
CA TYR A 93 7.54 1.18 -11.17
C TYR A 93 7.91 0.24 -12.32
N HIS A 94 7.07 0.16 -13.34
CA HIS A 94 7.42 -0.53 -14.58
C HIS A 94 8.13 0.44 -15.51
N ALA A 95 9.34 0.12 -15.92
CA ALA A 95 10.22 0.97 -16.71
C ALA A 95 10.87 0.19 -17.86
N PRO A 96 10.13 -0.12 -18.94
CA PRO A 96 10.62 -0.93 -20.05
C PRO A 96 11.73 -0.27 -20.86
N GLY A 97 11.84 1.06 -20.83
CA GLY A 97 12.82 1.84 -21.55
C GLY A 97 13.64 2.78 -20.67
N PHE A 98 14.70 3.35 -21.24
CA PHE A 98 15.59 4.26 -20.51
C PHE A 98 14.89 5.51 -19.98
N GLU A 99 14.00 6.12 -20.76
CA GLU A 99 13.26 7.30 -20.33
C GLU A 99 12.27 6.97 -19.21
N ASP A 100 11.70 5.76 -19.20
CA ASP A 100 10.81 5.29 -18.11
C ASP A 100 11.60 5.13 -16.82
N VAL A 101 12.82 4.57 -16.88
CA VAL A 101 13.73 4.47 -15.73
C VAL A 101 14.04 5.87 -15.17
N LYS A 102 14.36 6.81 -16.04
CA LYS A 102 14.63 8.20 -15.64
C LYS A 102 13.41 8.85 -14.97
N GLN A 103 12.21 8.66 -15.52
CA GLN A 103 10.97 9.14 -14.94
C GLN A 103 10.69 8.50 -13.57
N ALA A 104 10.90 7.19 -13.44
CA ALA A 104 10.78 6.49 -12.17
C ALA A 104 11.71 7.09 -11.10
N PHE A 105 12.99 7.29 -11.43
CA PHE A 105 13.93 7.95 -10.52
C PHE A 105 13.50 9.36 -10.15
N GLN A 106 13.05 10.17 -11.11
CA GLN A 106 12.57 11.53 -10.84
C GLN A 106 11.36 11.52 -9.92
N SER A 107 10.42 10.59 -10.14
CA SER A 107 9.22 10.43 -9.31
C SER A 107 9.59 10.10 -7.87
N VAL A 108 10.46 9.12 -7.67
CA VAL A 108 10.88 8.72 -6.31
C VAL A 108 11.74 9.80 -5.65
N PHE A 109 12.60 10.48 -6.39
CA PHE A 109 13.40 11.60 -5.87
C PHE A 109 12.51 12.77 -5.43
N ASN A 110 11.49 13.10 -6.22
CA ASN A 110 10.51 14.12 -5.84
C ASN A 110 9.68 13.67 -4.64
N TYR A 111 9.29 12.40 -4.58
CA TYR A 111 8.66 11.80 -3.41
C TYR A 111 9.52 12.01 -2.15
N GLY A 112 10.80 11.65 -2.20
CA GLY A 112 11.72 11.83 -1.06
C GLY A 112 11.80 13.26 -0.54
N LYS A 113 11.71 14.27 -1.43
CA LYS A 113 11.71 15.69 -1.03
C LYS A 113 10.44 16.15 -0.32
N THR A 114 9.35 15.42 -0.47
CA THR A 114 8.05 15.78 0.10
C THR A 114 7.73 15.04 1.40
N ILE A 115 8.62 14.16 1.85
CA ILE A 115 8.45 13.44 3.11
C ILE A 115 8.52 14.42 4.28
N VAL A 116 7.47 14.44 5.09
CA VAL A 116 7.38 15.26 6.31
C VAL A 116 7.48 14.42 7.59
N TYR A 117 7.20 13.12 7.49
CA TYR A 117 7.32 12.19 8.59
C TYR A 117 7.78 10.81 8.08
N ALA A 118 8.84 10.27 8.67
CA ALA A 118 9.46 9.03 8.22
C ALA A 118 8.75 7.82 8.83
N ALA A 119 8.12 7.01 7.99
CA ALA A 119 7.57 5.70 8.36
C ALA A 119 7.06 5.57 9.80
N PRO A 120 6.06 6.37 10.23
CA PRO A 120 5.60 6.35 11.61
C PRO A 120 4.95 5.02 11.96
N ASP A 121 5.06 4.62 13.21
CA ASP A 121 4.32 3.48 13.74
C ASP A 121 2.95 3.92 14.22
N LEU A 122 1.94 3.16 13.81
CA LEU A 122 0.56 3.29 14.26
C LEU A 122 0.25 2.16 15.21
N ASP A 123 -0.04 2.48 16.46
CA ASP A 123 -0.50 1.51 17.43
C ASP A 123 -2.02 1.36 17.35
N ILE A 124 -2.48 0.12 17.20
CA ILE A 124 -3.89 -0.21 17.10
C ILE A 124 -4.25 -1.17 18.22
N THR A 125 -5.10 -0.73 19.14
CA THR A 125 -5.64 -1.58 20.20
C THR A 125 -7.03 -2.05 19.82
N VAL A 126 -7.20 -3.37 19.74
CA VAL A 126 -8.45 -4.05 19.39
C VAL A 126 -8.99 -4.74 20.66
N PRO A 127 -10.21 -4.45 21.12
CA PRO A 127 -10.80 -5.09 22.28
C PRO A 127 -11.21 -6.55 22.02
N ASP A 128 -11.46 -7.30 23.10
CA ASP A 128 -11.95 -8.67 23.01
C ASP A 128 -13.28 -8.76 22.24
N GLY A 129 -13.45 -9.80 21.44
CA GLY A 129 -14.64 -10.02 20.61
C GLY A 129 -14.71 -9.16 19.34
N VAL A 130 -13.65 -8.42 19.04
CA VAL A 130 -13.52 -7.61 17.82
C VAL A 130 -12.31 -8.10 17.00
N ALA A 131 -12.43 -8.09 15.69
CA ALA A 131 -11.30 -8.27 14.79
C ALA A 131 -11.35 -7.24 13.66
N LEU A 132 -10.19 -6.75 13.27
CA LEU A 132 -10.01 -5.91 12.10
C LEU A 132 -9.36 -6.73 10.98
N SER A 133 -9.81 -6.55 9.75
CA SER A 133 -9.23 -7.23 8.60
C SER A 133 -9.03 -6.29 7.42
N ASP A 134 -8.17 -6.71 6.49
CA ASP A 134 -7.89 -6.01 5.24
C ASP A 134 -7.53 -4.53 5.46
N LEU A 135 -6.58 -4.29 6.38
CA LEU A 135 -6.08 -2.94 6.61
C LEU A 135 -5.27 -2.46 5.41
N ILE A 136 -5.73 -1.38 4.80
CA ILE A 136 -5.13 -0.82 3.58
C ILE A 136 -4.89 0.67 3.77
N GLN A 137 -3.65 1.07 3.56
CA GLN A 137 -3.25 2.47 3.56
C GLN A 137 -3.40 3.07 2.17
N THR A 138 -4.07 4.20 2.06
CA THR A 138 -4.16 5.01 0.83
C THR A 138 -3.50 6.38 1.04
N PRO A 139 -2.98 7.04 0.01
CA PRO A 139 -3.17 6.75 -1.42
C PRO A 139 -2.33 5.61 -1.99
N GLN A 140 -1.38 5.05 -1.25
CA GLN A 140 -0.42 4.07 -1.77
C GLN A 140 -1.04 2.70 -2.09
N GLY A 141 -2.23 2.40 -1.56
CA GLY A 141 -2.88 1.09 -1.71
C GLY A 141 -2.09 -0.04 -1.06
N LEU A 142 -1.35 0.26 0.02
CA LEU A 142 -0.51 -0.71 0.72
C LEU A 142 -1.34 -1.57 1.67
N SER A 143 -1.24 -2.88 1.55
CA SER A 143 -1.78 -3.80 2.54
C SER A 143 -0.92 -3.77 3.79
N LEU A 144 -1.46 -3.22 4.88
CA LEU A 144 -0.77 -3.11 6.16
C LEU A 144 -0.87 -4.40 6.97
N SER A 145 -2.06 -4.98 7.04
CA SER A 145 -2.34 -6.24 7.72
C SER A 145 -3.57 -6.91 7.12
N LYS A 146 -3.58 -8.24 7.13
CA LYS A 146 -4.75 -9.03 6.70
C LYS A 146 -5.73 -9.26 7.84
N HIS A 147 -5.25 -9.31 9.08
CA HIS A 147 -6.06 -9.61 10.23
C HIS A 147 -5.38 -9.14 11.52
N LEU A 148 -6.11 -8.44 12.38
CA LEU A 148 -5.72 -8.07 13.73
C LEU A 148 -6.82 -8.54 14.68
N GLY A 149 -6.49 -9.48 15.54
CA GLY A 149 -7.33 -9.92 16.65
C GLY A 149 -7.20 -9.00 17.86
N PRO A 150 -7.78 -9.39 19.01
CA PRO A 150 -7.67 -8.65 20.26
C PRO A 150 -6.23 -8.40 20.69
N GLY A 151 -5.97 -7.24 21.28
CA GLY A 151 -4.65 -6.81 21.74
C GLY A 151 -4.16 -5.53 21.07
N THR A 152 -2.93 -5.14 21.40
CA THR A 152 -2.26 -3.98 20.80
C THR A 152 -1.27 -4.44 19.75
N HIS A 153 -1.36 -3.83 18.56
CA HIS A 153 -0.54 -4.13 17.39
C HIS A 153 0.14 -2.85 16.93
N SER A 154 1.45 -2.87 16.76
CA SER A 154 2.19 -1.77 16.14
C SER A 154 2.41 -2.04 14.67
N ILE A 155 2.05 -1.09 13.82
CA ILE A 155 2.09 -1.22 12.36
C ILE A 155 2.84 -0.02 11.80
N SER A 156 3.97 -0.27 11.15
CA SER A 156 4.70 0.78 10.44
C SER A 156 3.92 1.23 9.20
N LEU A 157 3.66 2.53 9.11
CA LEU A 157 3.05 3.16 7.94
C LEU A 157 4.12 3.50 6.90
N SER A 158 3.69 3.84 5.68
CA SER A 158 4.59 4.49 4.73
C SER A 158 4.92 5.92 5.18
N HIS A 159 5.93 6.52 4.58
CA HIS A 159 6.24 7.92 4.82
C HIS A 159 5.02 8.82 4.60
N MET A 160 4.83 9.78 5.49
CA MET A 160 3.84 10.82 5.31
C MET A 160 4.40 11.91 4.39
N ILE A 161 3.63 12.29 3.39
CA ILE A 161 4.01 13.25 2.36
C ILE A 161 3.29 14.57 2.64
N LYS A 162 4.01 15.67 2.45
CA LYS A 162 3.45 17.01 2.55
C LYS A 162 2.23 17.15 1.65
N ASP A 163 1.20 17.82 2.14
CA ASP A 163 -0.04 18.13 1.42
C ASP A 163 -0.79 16.88 0.89
N THR A 164 -0.53 15.71 1.48
CA THR A 164 -1.20 14.46 1.11
C THR A 164 -1.96 13.92 2.31
N ARG A 165 -3.26 13.70 2.12
CA ARG A 165 -4.10 13.03 3.12
C ARG A 165 -3.83 11.52 3.05
N MET A 166 -3.46 10.96 4.19
CA MET A 166 -3.34 9.51 4.36
C MET A 166 -4.63 8.98 4.99
N GLU A 167 -5.14 7.89 4.44
CA GLU A 167 -6.33 7.22 4.95
C GLU A 167 -6.02 5.75 5.18
N ILE A 168 -6.63 5.16 6.20
CA ILE A 168 -6.56 3.72 6.46
C ILE A 168 -7.98 3.18 6.42
N SER A 169 -8.23 2.26 5.51
CA SER A 169 -9.49 1.51 5.43
C SER A 169 -9.32 0.11 5.98
N PHE A 170 -10.34 -0.41 6.62
CA PHE A 170 -10.37 -1.77 7.18
C PHE A 170 -11.79 -2.28 7.29
N SER A 171 -11.94 -3.60 7.39
CA SER A 171 -13.20 -4.27 7.72
C SER A 171 -13.22 -4.62 9.20
N VAL A 172 -14.38 -4.54 9.82
CA VAL A 172 -14.58 -4.89 11.24
C VAL A 172 -15.50 -6.08 11.34
N SER A 173 -15.15 -7.07 12.14
CA SER A 173 -16.06 -8.11 12.61
C SER A 173 -16.19 -8.03 14.14
N VAL A 174 -17.41 -8.23 14.63
CA VAL A 174 -17.73 -8.25 16.06
C VAL A 174 -18.42 -9.58 16.36
N ASP A 175 -17.84 -10.38 17.24
CA ASP A 175 -18.29 -11.75 17.50
C ASP A 175 -19.65 -11.83 18.22
N ASN A 176 -19.96 -10.83 19.04
CA ASN A 176 -21.24 -10.76 19.75
C ASN A 176 -21.94 -9.47 19.38
N VAL A 177 -23.16 -9.61 18.85
CA VAL A 177 -24.04 -8.48 18.61
C VAL A 177 -24.32 -7.81 19.94
N LEU A 178 -23.70 -6.65 20.12
CA LEU A 178 -23.92 -5.80 21.30
C LEU A 178 -25.31 -5.21 21.15
N CYS A 179 -26.24 -5.86 21.79
CA CYS A 179 -27.61 -5.36 21.91
C CYS A 179 -27.54 -4.05 22.68
N GLU A 180 -28.00 -2.97 22.07
CA GLU A 180 -28.18 -1.63 22.67
C GLU A 180 -26.93 -1.02 23.35
N GLY A 181 -26.34 -0.04 22.71
CA GLY A 181 -25.26 0.75 23.27
C GLY A 181 -24.14 1.06 22.27
N GLN A 182 -23.26 1.95 22.69
CA GLN A 182 -22.05 2.28 21.93
C GLN A 182 -20.92 1.38 22.42
N THR A 183 -20.28 0.65 21.51
CA THR A 183 -19.14 -0.21 21.80
C THR A 183 -17.92 0.28 21.07
N MET A 184 -16.83 0.39 21.78
CA MET A 184 -15.52 0.68 21.22
C MET A 184 -15.05 -0.52 20.39
N ILE A 185 -14.64 -0.28 19.15
CA ILE A 185 -14.15 -1.31 18.24
C ILE A 185 -12.65 -1.24 18.01
N ALA A 186 -12.03 -0.08 18.14
CA ALA A 186 -10.59 0.07 18.10
C ALA A 186 -10.15 1.42 18.67
N THR A 187 -8.92 1.46 19.18
CA THR A 187 -8.18 2.69 19.45
C THR A 187 -6.99 2.74 18.51
N PHE A 188 -6.79 3.87 17.84
CA PHE A 188 -5.65 4.15 16.98
C PHE A 188 -4.81 5.25 17.61
N GLU A 189 -3.52 4.99 17.79
CA GLU A 189 -2.59 5.93 18.41
C GLU A 189 -1.41 6.19 17.47
N LEU A 190 -1.19 7.46 17.19
CA LEU A 190 -0.06 7.95 16.39
C LEU A 190 0.59 9.09 17.15
N ASP A 191 1.82 8.91 17.59
CA ASP A 191 2.51 9.84 18.49
C ASP A 191 1.67 10.15 19.74
N GLN A 192 1.25 11.41 19.90
CA GLN A 192 0.45 11.89 21.04
C GLN A 192 -1.05 12.00 20.69
N THR A 193 -1.45 11.52 19.52
CA THR A 193 -2.84 11.59 19.06
C THR A 193 -3.49 10.23 19.16
N SER A 194 -4.63 10.17 19.86
CA SER A 194 -5.44 8.96 19.98
C SER A 194 -6.84 9.18 19.41
N ILE A 195 -7.31 8.21 18.62
CA ILE A 195 -8.65 8.19 18.03
C ILE A 195 -9.35 6.90 18.47
N HIS A 196 -10.54 7.05 19.06
CA HIS A 196 -11.37 5.94 19.45
C HIS A 196 -12.51 5.76 18.45
N LEU A 197 -12.62 4.56 17.89
CA LEU A 197 -13.74 4.19 17.03
C LEU A 197 -14.73 3.34 17.80
N SER A 198 -16.02 3.66 17.65
CA SER A 198 -17.10 2.90 18.24
C SER A 198 -18.22 2.68 17.24
N VAL A 199 -18.96 1.60 17.46
CA VAL A 199 -20.20 1.29 16.71
C VAL A 199 -21.36 1.27 17.68
N ARG A 200 -22.54 1.61 17.17
CA ARG A 200 -23.80 1.42 17.89
C ARG A 200 -24.52 0.21 17.31
N GLY A 201 -24.78 -0.77 18.15
CA GLY A 201 -25.65 -1.88 17.82
C GLY A 201 -27.10 -1.42 17.79
N THR A 202 -27.91 -1.97 16.87
CA THR A 202 -29.36 -1.81 16.82
C THR A 202 -29.99 -3.10 16.32
N ASP A 203 -31.12 -3.45 16.88
CA ASP A 203 -32.01 -4.52 16.40
C ASP A 203 -33.11 -3.99 15.46
N ASP A 204 -33.20 -2.66 15.29
CA ASP A 204 -34.11 -2.04 14.34
C ASP A 204 -33.59 -2.19 12.91
N GLN A 205 -34.21 -3.10 12.16
CA GLN A 205 -33.88 -3.34 10.76
C GLN A 205 -34.06 -2.10 9.89
N THR A 206 -35.01 -1.23 10.21
CA THR A 206 -35.28 0.01 9.46
C THR A 206 -34.11 0.99 9.65
N GLU A 207 -33.57 1.10 10.85
CA GLU A 207 -32.40 1.91 11.15
C GLU A 207 -31.18 1.38 10.40
N LEU A 208 -30.96 0.07 10.39
CA LEU A 208 -29.86 -0.56 9.64
C LEU A 208 -29.96 -0.30 8.12
N TYR A 209 -31.16 -0.43 7.54
CA TYR A 209 -31.37 -0.18 6.11
C TYR A 209 -31.18 1.29 5.72
N ASN A 210 -31.46 2.22 6.62
CA ASN A 210 -31.35 3.64 6.38
C ASN A 210 -30.02 4.24 6.86
N ALA A 211 -29.13 3.42 7.43
CA ALA A 211 -27.82 3.90 7.86
C ALA A 211 -27.03 4.48 6.67
N PRO A 212 -26.49 5.71 6.78
CA PRO A 212 -25.77 6.32 5.68
C PRO A 212 -24.48 5.54 5.41
N MET A 213 -24.32 5.10 4.17
CA MET A 213 -23.10 4.44 3.71
C MET A 213 -22.12 5.50 3.19
N ASN A 214 -20.87 5.48 3.69
CA ASN A 214 -19.80 6.29 3.10
C ASN A 214 -19.33 5.60 1.81
N THR A 215 -19.78 6.13 0.67
CA THR A 215 -19.47 5.57 -0.65
C THR A 215 -17.99 5.62 -1.00
N ASP A 216 -17.25 6.62 -0.52
CA ASP A 216 -15.81 6.74 -0.79
C ASP A 216 -15.03 5.63 -0.09
N VAL A 217 -15.30 5.40 1.21
CA VAL A 217 -14.67 4.32 1.98
C VAL A 217 -14.96 2.95 1.35
N THR A 218 -16.24 2.71 1.01
CA THR A 218 -16.66 1.45 0.40
C THR A 218 -16.00 1.24 -0.98
N MET A 219 -15.84 2.31 -1.75
CA MET A 219 -15.16 2.27 -3.04
C MET A 219 -13.67 1.93 -2.90
N ILE A 220 -12.97 2.56 -1.95
CA ILE A 220 -11.56 2.27 -1.66
C ILE A 220 -11.39 0.79 -1.31
N ALA A 221 -12.23 0.27 -0.41
CA ALA A 221 -12.19 -1.14 -0.01
C ALA A 221 -12.40 -2.09 -1.20
N HIS A 222 -13.42 -1.86 -2.03
CA HIS A 222 -13.66 -2.70 -3.21
C HIS A 222 -12.58 -2.59 -4.26
N SER A 223 -11.99 -1.41 -4.49
CA SER A 223 -10.90 -1.26 -5.44
C SER A 223 -9.64 -2.03 -4.99
N ALA A 224 -9.35 -2.03 -3.69
CA ALA A 224 -8.24 -2.79 -3.12
C ALA A 224 -8.46 -4.31 -3.24
N VAL A 225 -9.68 -4.78 -2.95
CA VAL A 225 -10.06 -6.19 -3.14
C VAL A 225 -9.90 -6.60 -4.61
N ALA A 226 -10.40 -5.78 -5.55
CA ALA A 226 -10.28 -6.05 -6.98
C ALA A 226 -8.82 -6.10 -7.45
N ALA A 227 -7.99 -5.14 -7.03
CA ALA A 227 -6.57 -5.11 -7.38
C ALA A 227 -5.83 -6.35 -6.84
N THR A 228 -6.10 -6.73 -5.58
CA THR A 228 -5.52 -7.93 -4.97
C THR A 228 -5.96 -9.21 -5.69
N ALA A 229 -7.24 -9.30 -6.07
CA ALA A 229 -7.79 -10.44 -6.81
C ALA A 229 -7.18 -10.57 -8.22
N LEU A 230 -6.98 -9.43 -8.93
CA LEU A 230 -6.30 -9.40 -10.23
C LEU A 230 -4.87 -9.93 -10.15
N LYS A 231 -4.11 -9.55 -9.12
CA LYS A 231 -2.76 -10.07 -8.88
C LYS A 231 -2.74 -11.58 -8.70
N LYS A 232 -3.78 -12.13 -8.06
CA LYS A 232 -3.93 -13.57 -7.80
C LYS A 232 -4.56 -14.36 -8.95
N GLY A 233 -5.08 -13.67 -9.99
CA GLY A 233 -5.82 -14.29 -11.08
C GLY A 233 -7.22 -14.78 -10.69
N ASP A 234 -7.80 -14.27 -9.59
CA ASP A 234 -9.17 -14.59 -9.16
C ASP A 234 -10.19 -13.70 -9.88
N GLU A 235 -10.51 -14.09 -11.11
CA GLU A 235 -11.47 -13.37 -11.97
C GLU A 235 -12.87 -13.24 -11.35
N ALA A 236 -13.29 -14.24 -10.57
CA ALA A 236 -14.60 -14.21 -9.92
C ALA A 236 -14.65 -13.13 -8.81
N ALA A 237 -13.60 -12.97 -8.03
CA ALA A 237 -13.49 -11.91 -7.03
C ALA A 237 -13.40 -10.53 -7.68
N VAL A 238 -12.66 -10.40 -8.78
CA VAL A 238 -12.59 -9.15 -9.57
C VAL A 238 -13.99 -8.74 -10.06
N THR A 239 -14.71 -9.66 -10.70
CA THR A 239 -16.05 -9.39 -11.23
C THR A 239 -17.01 -8.97 -10.12
N ARG A 240 -17.01 -9.66 -8.97
CA ARG A 240 -17.84 -9.27 -7.82
C ARG A 240 -17.50 -7.87 -7.31
N ALA A 241 -16.22 -7.53 -7.21
CA ALA A 241 -15.80 -6.21 -6.76
C ALA A 241 -16.19 -5.11 -7.75
N LEU A 242 -15.97 -5.32 -9.05
CA LEU A 242 -16.37 -4.39 -10.11
C LEU A 242 -17.87 -4.12 -10.11
N THR A 243 -18.70 -5.17 -10.02
CA THR A 243 -20.16 -5.02 -9.95
C THR A 243 -20.60 -4.16 -8.77
N LYS A 244 -19.93 -4.29 -7.62
CA LYS A 244 -20.20 -3.44 -6.45
C LYS A 244 -19.74 -2.00 -6.67
N MET A 245 -18.58 -1.80 -7.28
CA MET A 245 -18.02 -0.47 -7.60
C MET A 245 -18.91 0.26 -8.61
N GLU A 246 -19.42 -0.41 -9.64
CA GLU A 246 -20.34 0.18 -10.63
C GLU A 246 -21.64 0.67 -9.99
N LYS A 247 -22.20 -0.11 -9.07
CA LYS A 247 -23.39 0.31 -8.32
C LYS A 247 -23.17 1.55 -7.47
N LEU A 248 -21.97 1.69 -6.89
CA LEU A 248 -21.57 2.87 -6.13
C LEU A 248 -21.22 4.04 -7.04
N GLY A 249 -20.68 3.77 -8.23
CA GLY A 249 -20.23 4.76 -9.21
C GLY A 249 -21.34 5.64 -9.77
N ALA A 250 -22.57 5.15 -9.76
CA ALA A 250 -23.75 5.94 -10.19
C ALA A 250 -23.94 7.22 -9.34
N THR A 251 -23.35 7.27 -8.14
CA THR A 251 -23.47 8.39 -7.20
C THR A 251 -22.16 9.11 -6.89
N ASN A 252 -21.01 8.59 -7.37
CA ASN A 252 -19.69 9.13 -7.04
C ASN A 252 -18.76 9.21 -8.28
N PRO A 253 -18.35 10.41 -8.74
CA PRO A 253 -17.47 10.57 -9.90
C PRO A 253 -16.09 9.89 -9.75
N ASN A 254 -15.52 9.88 -8.54
CA ASN A 254 -14.21 9.24 -8.29
C ASN A 254 -14.28 7.71 -8.45
N ALA A 255 -15.46 7.14 -8.25
CA ALA A 255 -15.74 5.73 -8.46
C ALA A 255 -15.53 5.32 -9.92
N ASN A 256 -15.92 6.15 -10.86
CA ASN A 256 -15.82 5.85 -12.28
C ASN A 256 -14.36 5.69 -12.74
N THR A 257 -13.44 6.54 -12.26
CA THR A 257 -12.02 6.45 -12.60
C THR A 257 -11.43 5.12 -12.13
N ARG A 258 -11.65 4.73 -10.87
CA ARG A 258 -11.14 3.48 -10.31
C ARG A 258 -11.75 2.25 -10.99
N THR A 259 -13.05 2.26 -11.25
CA THR A 259 -13.74 1.20 -11.99
C THR A 259 -13.17 1.04 -13.39
N THR A 260 -12.92 2.15 -14.09
CA THR A 260 -12.32 2.14 -15.43
C THR A 260 -10.92 1.53 -15.44
N ILE A 261 -10.06 1.93 -14.49
CA ILE A 261 -8.69 1.40 -14.38
C ILE A 261 -8.71 -0.11 -14.12
N ILE A 262 -9.54 -0.60 -13.19
CA ILE A 262 -9.64 -2.03 -12.91
C ILE A 262 -10.22 -2.79 -14.11
N SER A 263 -11.22 -2.25 -14.79
CA SER A 263 -11.76 -2.86 -16.02
C SER A 263 -10.71 -2.96 -17.12
N GLN A 264 -9.90 -1.93 -17.31
CA GLN A 264 -8.78 -1.97 -18.26
C GLN A 264 -7.74 -3.02 -17.87
N ALA A 265 -7.38 -3.11 -16.59
CA ALA A 265 -6.46 -4.12 -16.09
C ALA A 265 -6.99 -5.55 -16.26
N THR A 266 -8.31 -5.74 -16.20
CA THR A 266 -8.95 -7.05 -16.45
C THR A 266 -8.82 -7.47 -17.91
N GLN A 267 -8.82 -6.52 -18.84
CA GLN A 267 -8.69 -6.78 -20.29
C GLN A 267 -7.24 -6.95 -20.75
N ALA A 268 -6.27 -6.61 -19.92
CA ALA A 268 -4.86 -6.73 -20.26
C ALA A 268 -4.46 -8.20 -20.46
N THR A 269 -3.70 -8.45 -21.51
CA THR A 269 -3.32 -9.81 -21.95
C THR A 269 -2.14 -10.36 -21.16
N THR A 270 -1.29 -9.49 -20.62
CA THR A 270 -0.10 -9.86 -19.84
C THR A 270 -0.17 -9.36 -18.40
N GLN A 271 0.55 -10.06 -17.53
CA GLN A 271 0.69 -9.64 -16.13
C GLN A 271 1.36 -8.25 -16.02
N GLY A 272 2.36 -7.97 -16.87
CA GLY A 272 3.04 -6.68 -16.89
C GLY A 272 2.11 -5.51 -17.23
N GLU A 273 1.27 -5.67 -18.26
CA GLU A 273 0.24 -4.67 -18.62
C GLU A 273 -0.76 -4.45 -17.48
N ARG A 274 -1.21 -5.54 -16.81
CA ARG A 274 -2.11 -5.45 -15.65
C ARG A 274 -1.50 -4.59 -14.56
N MET A 275 -0.23 -4.82 -14.26
CA MET A 275 0.47 -4.11 -13.19
C MET A 275 0.72 -2.64 -13.55
N GLU A 276 1.06 -2.33 -14.80
CA GLU A 276 1.18 -0.95 -15.28
C GLU A 276 -0.14 -0.18 -15.12
N ILE A 277 -1.25 -0.80 -15.53
CA ILE A 277 -2.58 -0.19 -15.44
C ILE A 277 -2.98 0.03 -13.98
N LEU A 278 -2.76 -0.95 -13.10
CA LEU A 278 -3.03 -0.81 -11.66
C LEU A 278 -2.13 0.24 -10.99
N GLY A 279 -0.89 0.39 -11.47
CA GLY A 279 0.01 1.45 -11.02
C GLY A 279 -0.54 2.86 -11.26
N LYS A 280 -1.33 3.06 -12.32
CA LYS A 280 -2.02 4.34 -12.59
C LYS A 280 -3.07 4.67 -11.52
N MET A 281 -3.69 3.66 -10.92
CA MET A 281 -4.64 3.85 -9.82
C MET A 281 -3.97 4.46 -8.58
N GLN A 282 -2.71 4.11 -8.34
CA GLN A 282 -1.90 4.65 -7.25
C GLN A 282 -1.46 6.09 -7.53
N SER A 283 -1.14 6.43 -8.79
CA SER A 283 -0.71 7.78 -9.18
C SER A 283 -1.85 8.79 -9.24
N ASP A 284 -3.06 8.39 -9.65
CA ASP A 284 -4.21 9.28 -9.75
C ASP A 284 -4.79 9.69 -8.37
N THR A 285 -4.59 8.86 -7.36
CA THR A 285 -5.00 9.19 -5.98
C THR A 285 -4.08 10.19 -5.31
N SER A 286 -2.84 10.36 -5.78
CA SER A 286 -1.84 11.27 -5.18
C SER A 286 -1.93 12.72 -5.69
N GLY A 287 -2.76 13.03 -6.69
CA GLY A 287 -2.61 14.27 -7.44
C GLY A 287 -3.73 15.28 -7.48
N LYS A 288 -4.98 14.97 -7.10
CA LYS A 288 -6.09 15.91 -7.37
C LYS A 288 -7.26 15.90 -6.37
N THR A 289 -7.01 15.85 -5.10
CA THR A 289 -8.03 16.31 -4.16
C THR A 289 -7.75 17.79 -3.88
N LYS A 290 -8.28 18.69 -4.72
CA LYS A 290 -8.48 20.09 -4.31
C LYS A 290 -9.36 20.03 -3.07
N LEU A 291 -8.80 20.37 -1.92
CA LEU A 291 -9.55 20.76 -0.74
C LEU A 291 -10.56 21.81 -1.21
N ARG A 292 -11.85 21.54 -1.08
CA ARG A 292 -12.84 22.59 -1.01
C ARG A 292 -12.65 23.23 0.35
N ASP A 293 -12.13 24.45 0.33
CA ASP A 293 -12.26 25.36 1.43
C ASP A 293 -13.77 25.68 1.54
N ASP A 294 -14.40 25.13 2.57
CA ASP A 294 -15.69 25.59 3.12
C ASP A 294 -15.50 25.89 4.61
#